data_58b75bd446a1b5d41c0c865de72672e4
#
_entry.id   58b75bd446a1b5d41c0c865de72672e4
#
_cell.length_a   1.000
_cell.length_b   1.000
_cell.length_c   1.000
_cell.angle_alpha   90.00
_cell.angle_beta   90.00
_cell.angle_gamma   90.00
#
_symmetry.space_group_name_H-M   'P 1'
#
loop_
_entity.id
_entity.type
_entity.pdbx_description
1 polymer ?
#
loop_
_entity_poly.entity_id
_entity_poly.type
_entity_poly.pdbx_seq_one_letter_code
_entity_poly.pdbx_strand_id
1 'polypeptide(L)'
;MKFALGENPKKVYNGKEETPATRMAISSVIREQLMKAKRYQQDLQKSKEDEDTDPPEFDMKCEALLPVLERKIKAHFHAHRADDICTAIRIAKEFDLDAVIIHCTEGHLVTEALHDSGYAASVGPIISARTKPELRN
;
A
#
# COMPACT_ATOMS: atom_id res chain seq x y z
N MET A 1 7.95 4.15 -3.11
CA MET A 1 7.08 4.56 -1.96
C MET A 1 6.81 3.36 -1.06
N LYS A 2 6.80 3.53 0.28
CA LYS A 2 6.55 2.43 1.21
C LYS A 2 5.15 2.53 1.83
N PHE A 3 4.41 1.44 1.77
CA PHE A 3 3.12 1.25 2.43
C PHE A 3 3.27 0.18 3.52
N ALA A 4 2.82 0.45 4.74
CA ALA A 4 2.94 -0.49 5.84
C ALA A 4 1.59 -1.12 6.18
N LEU A 5 1.53 -2.45 6.12
CA LEU A 5 0.39 -3.27 6.54
C LEU A 5 0.74 -4.03 7.83
N GLY A 6 -0.27 -4.63 8.45
CA GLY A 6 -0.12 -5.55 9.57
C GLY A 6 0.15 -4.89 10.92
N GLU A 7 1.03 -5.52 11.70
CA GLU A 7 1.23 -5.20 13.11
C GLU A 7 1.85 -3.83 13.38
N ASN A 8 2.80 -3.40 12.54
CA ASN A 8 3.58 -2.19 12.82
C ASN A 8 2.70 -0.93 12.91
N PRO A 9 1.88 -0.59 11.89
CA PRO A 9 0.99 0.56 12.01
C PRO A 9 -0.03 0.41 13.13
N LYS A 10 -0.57 -0.80 13.35
CA LYS A 10 -1.50 -1.08 14.44
C LYS A 10 -0.91 -0.71 15.80
N LYS A 11 0.30 -1.19 16.11
CA LYS A 11 0.96 -0.91 17.39
C LYS A 11 1.19 0.57 17.62
N VAL A 12 1.69 1.27 16.61
CA VAL A 12 2.05 2.69 16.73
C VAL A 12 0.81 3.54 17.00
N TYR A 13 -0.26 3.35 16.25
CA TYR A 13 -1.46 4.19 16.34
C TYR A 13 -2.38 3.76 17.48
N ASN A 14 -2.54 2.46 17.74
CA ASN A 14 -3.32 1.98 18.88
C ASN A 14 -2.75 2.45 20.22
N GLY A 15 -1.42 2.52 20.34
CA GLY A 15 -0.76 3.07 21.53
C GLY A 15 -0.97 4.58 21.74
N LYS A 16 -1.46 5.29 20.71
CA LYS A 16 -1.82 6.71 20.74
C LYS A 16 -3.33 6.96 20.78
N GLU A 17 -4.12 5.87 20.81
CA GLU A 17 -5.57 5.93 20.68
C GLU A 17 -6.04 6.55 19.34
N GLU A 18 -5.21 6.40 18.28
CA GLU A 18 -5.45 6.95 16.93
C GLU A 18 -5.73 5.84 15.91
N THR A 19 -6.27 6.23 14.75
CA THR A 19 -6.44 5.36 13.59
C THR A 19 -5.17 5.37 12.73
N PRO A 20 -4.72 4.21 12.18
CA PRO A 20 -5.41 2.91 12.13
C PRO A 20 -5.03 1.96 13.28
N ALA A 21 -6.05 1.38 13.93
CA ALA A 21 -5.86 0.37 15.00
C ALA A 21 -6.18 -1.07 14.53
N THR A 22 -6.76 -1.26 13.35
CA THR A 22 -7.13 -2.56 12.76
C THR A 22 -6.57 -2.73 11.36
N ARG A 23 -6.50 -3.99 10.84
CA ARG A 23 -6.11 -4.26 9.45
C ARG A 23 -7.07 -3.64 8.44
N MET A 24 -8.37 -3.64 8.75
CA MET A 24 -9.39 -2.99 7.93
C MET A 24 -9.16 -1.48 7.84
N ALA A 25 -8.90 -0.83 8.97
CA ALA A 25 -8.62 0.60 9.02
C ALA A 25 -7.34 0.96 8.24
N ILE A 26 -6.28 0.14 8.32
CA ILE A 26 -5.05 0.33 7.54
C ILE A 26 -5.36 0.30 6.03
N SER A 27 -6.09 -0.73 5.59
CA SER A 27 -6.50 -0.86 4.18
C SER A 27 -7.34 0.33 3.72
N SER A 28 -8.28 0.79 4.56
CA SER A 28 -9.12 1.96 4.28
C SER A 28 -8.31 3.24 4.12
N VAL A 29 -7.39 3.53 5.04
CA VAL A 29 -6.52 4.71 4.99
C VAL A 29 -5.65 4.72 3.73
N ILE A 30 -5.03 3.59 3.37
CA ILE A 30 -4.21 3.49 2.16
C ILE A 30 -5.07 3.78 0.92
N ARG A 31 -6.23 3.12 0.80
CA ARG A 31 -7.15 3.31 -0.34
C ARG A 31 -7.67 4.74 -0.44
N GLU A 32 -8.04 5.34 0.69
CA GLU A 32 -8.49 6.73 0.75
C GLU A 32 -7.44 7.70 0.20
N GLN A 33 -6.17 7.56 0.61
CA GLN A 33 -5.09 8.42 0.12
C GLN A 33 -4.81 8.20 -1.36
N LEU A 34 -4.80 6.95 -1.84
CA LEU A 34 -4.63 6.65 -3.26
C LEU A 34 -5.81 7.14 -4.11
N MET A 35 -7.04 7.01 -3.63
CA MET A 35 -8.23 7.56 -4.30
C MET A 35 -8.18 9.08 -4.40
N LYS A 36 -7.78 9.75 -3.30
CA LYS A 36 -7.60 11.21 -3.28
C LYS A 36 -6.55 11.65 -4.30
N ALA A 37 -5.39 10.99 -4.30
CA ALA A 37 -4.32 11.29 -5.26
C ALA A 37 -4.74 11.03 -6.71
N LYS A 38 -5.52 9.97 -6.96
CA LYS A 38 -6.05 9.67 -8.31
C LYS A 38 -7.03 10.74 -8.81
N ARG A 39 -7.91 11.25 -7.93
CA ARG A 39 -8.79 12.39 -8.28
C ARG A 39 -7.98 13.64 -8.56
N TYR A 40 -7.03 13.96 -7.69
CA TYR A 40 -6.11 15.08 -7.87
C TYR A 40 -5.36 15.01 -9.21
N GLN A 41 -4.87 13.82 -9.60
CA GLN A 41 -4.24 13.59 -10.90
C GLN A 41 -5.19 13.87 -12.06
N GLN A 42 -6.44 13.43 -11.95
CA GLN A 42 -7.47 13.67 -12.96
C GLN A 42 -7.81 15.17 -13.11
N ASP A 43 -7.88 15.89 -11.99
CA ASP A 43 -8.16 17.32 -11.99
C ASP A 43 -6.98 18.12 -12.57
N LEU A 44 -5.72 17.73 -12.26
CA LEU A 44 -4.53 18.28 -12.92
C LEU A 44 -4.51 18.03 -14.42
N GLN A 45 -4.98 16.85 -14.86
CA GLN A 45 -5.03 16.54 -16.28
C GLN A 45 -6.09 17.36 -16.99
N LYS A 46 -7.29 17.49 -16.40
CA LYS A 46 -8.36 18.33 -16.95
C LYS A 46 -7.95 19.77 -17.13
N SER A 47 -7.31 20.38 -16.11
CA SER A 47 -6.86 21.78 -16.19
C SER A 47 -5.77 22.03 -17.26
N LYS A 48 -5.08 20.98 -17.70
CA LYS A 48 -4.13 21.09 -18.83
C LYS A 48 -4.82 20.98 -20.20
N GLU A 49 -5.94 20.29 -20.27
CA GLU A 49 -6.69 20.03 -21.51
C GLU A 49 -7.74 21.11 -21.77
N ASP A 50 -8.18 21.82 -20.73
CA ASP A 50 -9.24 22.83 -20.79
C ASP A 50 -8.76 24.11 -20.08
N GLU A 51 -8.50 25.16 -20.87
CA GLU A 51 -8.00 26.45 -20.38
C GLU A 51 -9.00 27.19 -19.45
N ASP A 52 -10.27 26.83 -19.52
CA ASP A 52 -11.32 27.39 -18.65
C ASP A 52 -11.43 26.67 -17.29
N THR A 53 -10.66 25.59 -17.11
CA THR A 53 -10.64 24.79 -15.85
C THR A 53 -9.43 25.16 -15.00
N ASP A 54 -9.66 25.72 -13.80
CA ASP A 54 -8.62 26.01 -12.83
C ASP A 54 -7.93 24.72 -12.32
N PRO A 55 -6.60 24.74 -12.14
CA PRO A 55 -5.89 23.62 -11.53
C PRO A 55 -6.33 23.42 -10.07
N PRO A 56 -6.32 22.18 -9.57
CA PRO A 56 -6.63 21.92 -8.17
C PRO A 56 -5.63 22.59 -7.23
N GLU A 57 -6.07 22.93 -6.02
CA GLU A 57 -5.19 23.43 -4.97
C GLU A 57 -4.04 22.43 -4.70
N PHE A 58 -2.83 22.95 -4.52
CA PHE A 58 -1.64 22.15 -4.28
C PHE A 58 -1.79 21.28 -3.02
N ASP A 59 -1.67 19.95 -3.17
CA ASP A 59 -1.66 18.99 -2.07
C ASP A 59 -0.37 18.17 -2.09
N MET A 60 0.54 18.47 -1.15
CA MET A 60 1.83 17.80 -1.04
C MET A 60 1.74 16.28 -0.90
N LYS A 61 0.69 15.75 -0.25
CA LYS A 61 0.48 14.30 -0.10
C LYS A 61 0.06 13.65 -1.42
N CYS A 62 -0.80 14.33 -2.16
CA CYS A 62 -1.21 13.88 -3.49
C CYS A 62 -0.02 13.91 -4.45
N GLU A 63 0.73 15.00 -4.50
CA GLU A 63 1.94 15.14 -5.32
C GLU A 63 2.96 14.01 -5.05
N ALA A 64 3.19 13.67 -3.77
CA ALA A 64 4.10 12.59 -3.40
C ALA A 64 3.62 11.20 -3.88
N LEU A 65 2.31 11.01 -4.11
CA LEU A 65 1.72 9.76 -4.59
C LEU A 65 1.61 9.67 -6.12
N LEU A 66 1.67 10.79 -6.85
CA LEU A 66 1.59 10.77 -8.32
C LEU A 66 2.63 9.84 -8.97
N PRO A 67 3.93 9.87 -8.59
CA PRO A 67 4.91 8.97 -9.20
C PRO A 67 4.62 7.48 -8.99
N VAL A 68 3.89 7.13 -7.92
CA VAL A 68 3.45 5.74 -7.65
C VAL A 68 2.30 5.36 -8.58
N LEU A 69 1.29 6.23 -8.71
CA LEU A 69 0.15 6.02 -9.61
C LEU A 69 0.57 5.99 -11.08
N GLU A 70 1.60 6.76 -11.43
CA GLU A 70 2.19 6.79 -12.77
C GLU A 70 3.21 5.65 -13.02
N ARG A 71 3.40 4.74 -12.06
CA ARG A 71 4.33 3.61 -12.10
C ARG A 71 5.79 4.01 -12.33
N LYS A 72 6.14 5.28 -12.07
CA LYS A 72 7.52 5.80 -12.15
C LYS A 72 8.38 5.29 -11.01
N ILE A 73 7.77 5.03 -9.86
CA ILE A 73 8.41 4.42 -8.69
C ILE A 73 7.58 3.27 -8.15
N LYS A 74 8.25 2.24 -7.64
CA LYS A 74 7.57 1.06 -7.10
C LYS A 74 6.86 1.33 -5.78
N ALA A 75 5.68 0.69 -5.62
CA ALA A 75 4.94 0.61 -4.37
C ALA A 75 5.46 -0.57 -3.54
N HIS A 76 6.18 -0.33 -2.45
CA HIS A 76 6.70 -1.35 -1.56
C HIS A 76 5.72 -1.60 -0.41
N PHE A 77 5.00 -2.71 -0.44
CA PHE A 77 4.06 -3.11 0.60
C PHE A 77 4.73 -4.00 1.64
N HIS A 78 4.92 -3.48 2.85
CA HIS A 78 5.38 -4.26 3.99
C HIS A 78 4.25 -5.16 4.49
N ALA A 79 4.38 -6.45 4.33
CA ALA A 79 3.38 -7.44 4.75
C ALA A 79 4.05 -8.75 5.16
N HIS A 80 3.65 -9.30 6.31
CA HIS A 80 4.12 -10.58 6.84
C HIS A 80 3.07 -11.68 6.67
N ARG A 81 1.84 -11.44 7.13
CA ARG A 81 0.75 -12.41 7.14
C ARG A 81 0.11 -12.58 5.76
N ALA A 82 -0.42 -13.77 5.54
CA ALA A 82 -1.10 -14.13 4.29
C ALA A 82 -2.27 -13.17 3.95
N ASP A 83 -3.08 -12.78 4.95
CA ASP A 83 -4.19 -11.84 4.76
C ASP A 83 -3.72 -10.41 4.42
N ASP A 84 -2.61 -9.94 5.01
CA ASP A 84 -2.00 -8.65 4.68
C ASP A 84 -1.37 -8.69 3.27
N ILE A 85 -0.75 -9.82 2.88
CA ILE A 85 -0.20 -10.04 1.53
C ILE A 85 -1.32 -9.97 0.48
N CYS A 86 -2.42 -10.69 0.69
CA CYS A 86 -3.59 -10.64 -0.20
C CYS A 86 -4.19 -9.23 -0.26
N THR A 87 -4.22 -8.51 0.85
CA THR A 87 -4.68 -7.12 0.89
C THR A 87 -3.78 -6.20 0.08
N ALA A 88 -2.45 -6.35 0.18
CA ALA A 88 -1.49 -5.60 -0.62
C ALA A 88 -1.69 -5.86 -2.13
N ILE A 89 -1.83 -7.13 -2.53
CA ILE A 89 -2.09 -7.52 -3.92
C ILE A 89 -3.37 -6.87 -4.43
N ARG A 90 -4.45 -6.92 -3.65
CA ARG A 90 -5.74 -6.33 -4.01
C ARG A 90 -5.65 -4.82 -4.22
N ILE A 91 -5.00 -4.10 -3.29
CA ILE A 91 -4.82 -2.65 -3.40
C ILE A 91 -3.94 -2.32 -4.62
N ALA A 92 -2.84 -3.06 -4.82
CA ALA A 92 -1.96 -2.83 -5.96
C ALA A 92 -2.68 -3.03 -7.31
N LYS A 93 -3.52 -4.06 -7.43
CA LYS A 93 -4.36 -4.30 -8.62
C LYS A 93 -5.43 -3.22 -8.80
N GLU A 94 -6.10 -2.79 -7.72
CA GLU A 94 -7.14 -1.76 -7.77
C GLU A 94 -6.65 -0.42 -8.34
N PHE A 95 -5.40 -0.06 -8.02
CA PHE A 95 -4.80 1.21 -8.44
C PHE A 95 -3.76 1.06 -9.56
N ASP A 96 -3.62 -0.12 -10.14
CA ASP A 96 -2.64 -0.44 -11.19
C ASP A 96 -1.20 -0.06 -10.83
N LEU A 97 -0.78 -0.39 -9.60
CA LEU A 97 0.55 -0.04 -9.09
C LEU A 97 1.62 -1.05 -9.54
N ASP A 98 2.84 -0.57 -9.79
CA ASP A 98 4.02 -1.45 -9.87
C ASP A 98 4.46 -1.80 -8.44
N ALA A 99 4.06 -2.98 -7.96
CA ALA A 99 4.18 -3.35 -6.55
C ALA A 99 5.27 -4.39 -6.27
N VAL A 100 5.84 -4.29 -5.06
CA VAL A 100 6.72 -5.31 -4.48
C VAL A 100 6.23 -5.61 -3.06
N ILE A 101 6.04 -6.89 -2.73
CA ILE A 101 5.68 -7.33 -1.37
C ILE A 101 6.96 -7.56 -0.57
N ILE A 102 7.13 -6.80 0.50
CA ILE A 102 8.34 -6.83 1.34
C ILE A 102 8.12 -7.73 2.55
N HIS A 103 9.12 -8.53 2.87
CA HIS A 103 9.16 -9.62 3.86
C HIS A 103 8.39 -10.86 3.44
N CYS A 104 7.13 -10.76 3.08
CA CYS A 104 6.32 -11.85 2.52
C CYS A 104 6.43 -13.17 3.31
N THR A 105 6.46 -13.11 4.66
CA THR A 105 6.84 -14.24 5.53
C THR A 105 5.88 -15.43 5.36
N GLU A 106 4.57 -15.20 5.30
CA GLU A 106 3.55 -16.23 5.04
C GLU A 106 3.21 -16.36 3.54
N GLY A 107 4.07 -15.88 2.65
CA GLY A 107 3.85 -15.96 1.20
C GLY A 107 3.69 -17.39 0.70
N HIS A 108 4.29 -18.38 1.38
CA HIS A 108 4.14 -19.80 1.09
C HIS A 108 2.71 -20.33 1.26
N LEU A 109 1.87 -19.64 2.04
CA LEU A 109 0.45 -19.96 2.23
C LEU A 109 -0.45 -19.40 1.12
N VAL A 110 0.06 -18.46 0.32
CA VAL A 110 -0.70 -17.73 -0.72
C VAL A 110 0.08 -17.67 -2.05
N THR A 111 0.82 -18.73 -2.35
CA THR A 111 1.70 -18.81 -3.54
C THR A 111 0.94 -18.61 -4.84
N GLU A 112 -0.25 -19.17 -4.96
CA GLU A 112 -1.14 -19.00 -6.12
C GLU A 112 -1.49 -17.52 -6.35
N ALA A 113 -1.95 -16.84 -5.29
CA ALA A 113 -2.29 -15.42 -5.37
C ALA A 113 -1.09 -14.54 -5.71
N LEU A 114 0.10 -14.86 -5.20
CA LEU A 114 1.36 -14.18 -5.54
C LEU A 114 1.72 -14.40 -7.00
N HIS A 115 1.69 -15.65 -7.47
CA HIS A 115 1.97 -16.00 -8.86
C HIS A 115 1.03 -15.26 -9.81
N ASP A 116 -0.27 -15.36 -9.60
CA ASP A 116 -1.30 -14.76 -10.45
C ASP A 116 -1.33 -13.23 -10.39
N SER A 117 -0.72 -12.65 -9.35
CA SER A 117 -0.58 -11.20 -9.26
C SER A 117 0.49 -10.65 -10.20
N GLY A 118 1.51 -11.44 -10.52
CA GLY A 118 2.69 -11.00 -11.25
C GLY A 118 3.60 -10.05 -10.47
N TYR A 119 3.32 -9.77 -9.19
CA TYR A 119 4.13 -8.86 -8.38
C TYR A 119 5.36 -9.57 -7.79
N ALA A 120 6.47 -8.84 -7.74
CA ALA A 120 7.68 -9.34 -7.11
C ALA A 120 7.52 -9.42 -5.57
N ALA A 121 8.19 -10.39 -4.97
CA ALA A 121 8.31 -10.50 -3.52
C ALA A 121 9.79 -10.41 -3.10
N SER A 122 10.09 -9.58 -2.10
CA SER A 122 11.39 -9.52 -1.44
C SER A 122 11.29 -10.25 -0.11
N VAL A 123 11.71 -11.53 -0.10
CA VAL A 123 11.57 -12.42 1.07
C VAL A 123 12.73 -12.20 2.04
N GLY A 124 12.40 -12.08 3.33
CA GLY A 124 13.42 -12.01 4.39
C GLY A 124 13.26 -10.78 5.31
N PRO A 125 14.14 -10.67 6.32
CA PRO A 125 15.22 -11.61 6.64
C PRO A 125 14.70 -12.97 7.12
N ILE A 126 15.43 -14.04 6.78
CA ILE A 126 15.13 -15.38 7.30
C ILE A 126 15.80 -15.48 8.67
N ILE A 127 15.00 -15.50 9.73
CA ILE A 127 15.43 -15.58 11.12
C ILE A 127 14.82 -16.83 11.77
N SER A 128 15.62 -17.52 12.57
CA SER A 128 15.21 -18.74 13.27
C SER A 128 14.21 -18.47 14.41
N ALA A 129 14.19 -17.27 14.96
CA ALA A 129 13.26 -16.90 16.04
C ALA A 129 12.02 -16.16 15.49
N ARG A 130 10.83 -16.59 15.93
CA ARG A 130 9.56 -15.89 15.64
C ARG A 130 9.46 -14.62 16.46
N THR A 131 9.89 -13.50 15.88
CA THR A 131 9.92 -12.21 16.57
C THR A 131 8.60 -11.46 16.49
N LYS A 132 7.74 -11.76 15.51
CA LYS A 132 6.44 -11.13 15.34
C LYS A 132 5.35 -11.90 16.09
N PRO A 133 4.62 -11.27 17.03
CA PRO A 133 3.54 -11.93 17.78
C PRO A 133 2.46 -12.53 16.86
N GLU A 134 2.16 -11.88 15.75
CA GLU A 134 1.17 -12.33 14.77
C GLU A 134 1.54 -13.60 13.99
N LEU A 135 2.82 -14.05 14.08
CA LEU A 135 3.35 -15.24 13.41
C LEU A 135 3.71 -16.36 14.40
N ARG A 136 3.26 -16.29 15.65
CA ARG A 136 3.64 -17.23 16.72
C ARG A 136 2.77 -18.49 16.80
N ASN A 137 1.76 -18.62 15.99
CA ASN A 137 0.84 -19.77 15.97
C ASN A 137 1.34 -20.86 15.04
#